data_02c562ca96354fb33cf38036b120a8cf
#
_entry.id   02c562ca96354fb33cf38036b120a8cf
#
_cell.length_a   1.000
_cell.length_b   1.000
_cell.length_c   1.000
_cell.angle_alpha   90.00
_cell.angle_beta   90.00
_cell.angle_gamma   90.00
#
_symmetry.space_group_name_H-M   'P 1'
#
loop_
_entity.id
_entity.type
_entity.pdbx_description
1 polymer ?
#
loop_
_entity_poly.entity_id
_entity_poly.type
_entity_poly.pdbx_seq_one_letter_code
_entity_poly.pdbx_strand_id
1 'polypeptide(L)'
;MQKTIFITGASSGLGKSTAKLFQSKGWRVIATMRNPENEMELNKLKDVILLPLDVSNQDQIISVVEKVTHLYSVDIVMNNAGYGLIGVLESLSDEQIQRQITTNLLGVIRVSKAFTSHFRERRSGMFINITSTFGLIGFPMCSVYSATKFAIDGFSESMAYELAQFGIQVKVIAPGGMKTDFAVRSMETGQHDAYEKLSVEVSKGYSPEKISNYTKVEDVAEIVYQSATDNQNKLRYVAGNDANQLYDERLKLGSETQFQNIKTMFTF
;
A
#
# COMPACT_ATOMS: atom_id res chain seq x y z
N MET A 1 -21.88 -2.19 18.16
CA MET A 1 -20.51 -1.92 18.64
C MET A 1 -19.80 -1.00 17.65
N GLN A 2 -18.89 -0.16 18.13
CA GLN A 2 -18.05 0.68 17.26
C GLN A 2 -17.09 -0.19 16.45
N LYS A 3 -17.06 -0.02 15.13
CA LYS A 3 -16.13 -0.74 14.24
C LYS A 3 -14.70 -0.23 14.43
N THR A 4 -13.73 -1.12 14.27
CA THR A 4 -12.31 -0.80 14.48
C THR A 4 -11.49 -1.15 13.23
N ILE A 5 -10.67 -0.20 12.77
CA ILE A 5 -9.67 -0.42 11.74
C ILE A 5 -8.25 -0.32 12.31
N PHE A 6 -7.38 -1.26 11.95
CA PHE A 6 -5.95 -1.24 12.22
C PHE A 6 -5.20 -0.85 10.94
N ILE A 7 -4.35 0.17 11.01
CA ILE A 7 -3.64 0.73 9.84
C ILE A 7 -2.14 0.72 10.10
N THR A 8 -1.36 0.09 9.20
CA THR A 8 0.10 0.19 9.23
C THR A 8 0.59 1.40 8.43
N GLY A 9 1.63 2.09 8.92
CA GLY A 9 2.23 3.23 8.22
C GLY A 9 1.32 4.47 8.16
N ALA A 10 0.66 4.80 9.29
CA ALA A 10 -0.31 5.89 9.37
C ALA A 10 0.29 7.27 9.67
N SER A 11 1.62 7.43 9.68
CA SER A 11 2.26 8.72 10.01
C SER A 11 2.14 9.77 8.92
N SER A 12 1.85 9.39 7.68
CA SER A 12 1.78 10.31 6.53
C SER A 12 0.95 9.72 5.38
N GLY A 13 0.77 10.49 4.32
CA GLY A 13 0.20 10.05 3.06
C GLY A 13 -1.15 9.35 3.21
N LEU A 14 -1.33 8.25 2.45
CA LEU A 14 -2.59 7.52 2.40
C LEU A 14 -3.00 6.94 3.76
N GLY A 15 -2.06 6.39 4.53
CA GLY A 15 -2.37 5.84 5.85
C GLY A 15 -2.94 6.88 6.81
N LYS A 16 -2.36 8.09 6.85
CA LYS A 16 -2.84 9.19 7.68
C LYS A 16 -4.19 9.72 7.19
N SER A 17 -4.36 9.91 5.89
CA SER A 17 -5.61 10.37 5.29
C SER A 17 -6.75 9.37 5.55
N THR A 18 -6.48 8.07 5.37
CA THR A 18 -7.43 7.00 5.69
C THR A 18 -7.78 6.97 7.18
N ALA A 19 -6.80 7.13 8.08
CA ALA A 19 -7.04 7.19 9.51
C ALA A 19 -8.01 8.32 9.89
N LYS A 20 -7.79 9.53 9.35
CA LYS A 20 -8.68 10.68 9.56
C LYS A 20 -10.08 10.42 9.01
N LEU A 21 -10.18 9.85 7.82
CA LEU A 21 -11.47 9.57 7.18
C LEU A 21 -12.28 8.54 7.98
N PHE A 22 -11.68 7.40 8.34
CA PHE A 22 -12.39 6.38 9.12
C PHE A 22 -12.83 6.92 10.48
N GLN A 23 -11.97 7.70 11.15
CA GLN A 23 -12.32 8.36 12.41
C GLN A 23 -13.52 9.30 12.23
N SER A 24 -13.55 10.12 11.17
CA SER A 24 -14.67 11.05 10.90
C SER A 24 -15.99 10.31 10.61
N LYS A 25 -15.92 9.06 10.17
CA LYS A 25 -17.06 8.16 9.97
C LYS A 25 -17.45 7.36 11.23
N GLY A 26 -16.87 7.70 12.38
CA GLY A 26 -17.20 7.12 13.68
C GLY A 26 -16.50 5.79 14.00
N TRP A 27 -15.48 5.41 13.25
CA TRP A 27 -14.68 4.21 13.53
C TRP A 27 -13.63 4.50 14.61
N ARG A 28 -13.31 3.48 15.40
CA ARG A 28 -12.05 3.46 16.15
C ARG A 28 -10.91 3.17 15.18
N VAL A 29 -9.83 3.93 15.29
CA VAL A 29 -8.65 3.80 14.46
C VAL A 29 -7.45 3.43 15.32
N ILE A 30 -6.82 2.30 15.03
CA ILE A 30 -5.53 1.91 15.59
C ILE A 30 -4.49 2.24 14.53
N ALA A 31 -3.86 3.38 14.66
CA ALA A 31 -2.89 3.92 13.72
C ALA A 31 -1.48 3.55 14.17
N THR A 32 -0.77 2.75 13.36
CA THR A 32 0.58 2.33 13.72
C THR A 32 1.65 2.96 12.84
N MET A 33 2.78 3.26 13.45
CA MET A 33 3.93 3.91 12.82
C MET A 33 5.19 3.69 13.65
N ARG A 34 6.37 3.92 13.08
CA ARG A 34 7.64 3.69 13.79
C ARG A 34 7.83 4.61 15.00
N ASN A 35 7.46 5.88 14.87
CA ASN A 35 7.67 6.93 15.88
C ASN A 35 6.36 7.67 16.15
N PRO A 36 5.41 7.10 16.95
CA PRO A 36 4.10 7.70 17.21
C PRO A 36 4.19 9.00 18.02
N GLU A 37 5.26 9.23 18.75
CA GLU A 37 5.53 10.45 19.51
C GLU A 37 5.66 11.69 18.61
N ASN A 38 6.01 11.51 17.34
CA ASN A 38 6.14 12.59 16.36
C ASN A 38 4.81 12.92 15.65
N GLU A 39 3.72 12.19 15.96
CA GLU A 39 2.42 12.39 15.30
C GLU A 39 1.59 13.43 16.09
N MET A 40 1.43 14.61 15.48
CA MET A 40 0.84 15.78 16.15
C MET A 40 -0.62 16.06 15.77
N GLU A 41 -1.18 15.31 14.85
CA GLU A 41 -2.56 15.53 14.38
C GLU A 41 -3.49 14.39 14.80
N LEU A 42 -3.12 13.14 14.50
CA LEU A 42 -3.93 11.96 14.84
C LEU A 42 -4.07 11.77 16.35
N ASN A 43 -3.06 12.16 17.15
CA ASN A 43 -3.08 12.09 18.61
C ASN A 43 -4.14 13.00 19.25
N LYS A 44 -4.67 13.98 18.51
CA LYS A 44 -5.72 14.90 18.98
C LYS A 44 -7.13 14.42 18.65
N LEU A 45 -7.24 13.38 17.83
CA LEU A 45 -8.53 12.88 17.40
C LEU A 45 -9.09 11.86 18.39
N LYS A 46 -10.37 12.03 18.73
CA LYS A 46 -11.08 11.05 19.57
C LYS A 46 -11.12 9.69 18.85
N ASP A 47 -11.05 8.61 19.60
CA ASP A 47 -11.11 7.23 19.09
C ASP A 47 -9.95 6.85 18.14
N VAL A 48 -8.84 7.59 18.18
CA VAL A 48 -7.57 7.24 17.51
C VAL A 48 -6.56 6.80 18.56
N ILE A 49 -5.97 5.63 18.34
CA ILE A 49 -4.95 5.04 19.20
C ILE A 49 -3.66 4.92 18.39
N LEU A 50 -2.61 5.56 18.86
CA LEU A 50 -1.29 5.49 18.23
C LEU A 50 -0.46 4.38 18.89
N LEU A 51 0.15 3.51 18.08
CA LEU A 51 1.04 2.47 18.56
C LEU A 51 2.34 2.44 17.74
N PRO A 52 3.49 2.19 18.39
CA PRO A 52 4.74 1.97 17.69
C PRO A 52 4.70 0.63 16.98
N LEU A 53 5.05 0.62 15.67
CA LEU A 53 5.18 -0.59 14.88
C LEU A 53 6.12 -0.35 13.71
N ASP A 54 7.22 -1.09 13.68
CA ASP A 54 8.02 -1.34 12.49
C ASP A 54 7.60 -2.69 11.87
N VAL A 55 7.00 -2.66 10.67
CA VAL A 55 6.54 -3.87 9.97
C VAL A 55 7.68 -4.77 9.49
N SER A 56 8.92 -4.31 9.55
CA SER A 56 10.11 -5.13 9.30
C SER A 56 10.49 -6.00 10.50
N ASN A 57 10.03 -5.63 11.70
CA ASN A 57 10.32 -6.33 12.96
C ASN A 57 9.18 -7.29 13.32
N GLN A 58 9.44 -8.59 13.19
CA GLN A 58 8.46 -9.63 13.43
C GLN A 58 7.97 -9.67 14.89
N ASP A 59 8.85 -9.47 15.85
CA ASP A 59 8.49 -9.55 17.27
C ASP A 59 7.59 -8.38 17.69
N GLN A 60 7.85 -7.18 17.13
CA GLN A 60 6.94 -6.05 17.31
C GLN A 60 5.56 -6.32 16.70
N ILE A 61 5.49 -6.94 15.52
CA ILE A 61 4.20 -7.31 14.91
C ILE A 61 3.42 -8.22 15.85
N ILE A 62 4.04 -9.29 16.33
CA ILE A 62 3.40 -10.27 17.23
C ILE A 62 2.89 -9.56 18.50
N SER A 63 3.76 -8.84 19.18
CA SER A 63 3.41 -8.15 20.45
C SER A 63 2.29 -7.11 20.25
N VAL A 64 2.33 -6.31 19.19
CA VAL A 64 1.31 -5.29 18.93
C VAL A 64 -0.03 -5.94 18.57
N VAL A 65 -0.02 -6.99 17.74
CA VAL A 65 -1.26 -7.68 17.35
C VAL A 65 -1.90 -8.39 18.53
N GLU A 66 -1.14 -9.10 19.37
CA GLU A 66 -1.64 -9.72 20.60
C GLU A 66 -2.28 -8.69 21.53
N LYS A 67 -1.59 -7.58 21.78
CA LYS A 67 -2.14 -6.49 22.60
C LYS A 67 -3.43 -5.94 22.04
N VAL A 68 -3.46 -5.67 20.71
CA VAL A 68 -4.61 -5.08 20.05
C VAL A 68 -5.81 -6.01 20.03
N THR A 69 -5.62 -7.29 19.71
CA THR A 69 -6.71 -8.28 19.61
C THR A 69 -7.25 -8.69 20.98
N HIS A 70 -6.45 -8.54 22.03
CA HIS A 70 -6.92 -8.70 23.41
C HIS A 70 -7.84 -7.56 23.87
N LEU A 71 -7.53 -6.32 23.46
CA LEU A 71 -8.26 -5.12 23.91
C LEU A 71 -9.42 -4.73 22.98
N TYR A 72 -9.34 -5.06 21.72
CA TYR A 72 -10.26 -4.57 20.68
C TYR A 72 -10.69 -5.65 19.71
N SER A 73 -11.94 -5.61 19.34
CA SER A 73 -12.47 -6.35 18.20
C SER A 73 -12.09 -5.58 16.92
N VAL A 74 -11.03 -6.03 16.24
CA VAL A 74 -10.63 -5.42 14.96
C VAL A 74 -11.51 -5.96 13.85
N ASP A 75 -12.02 -5.08 12.99
CA ASP A 75 -12.88 -5.44 11.86
C ASP A 75 -12.13 -5.36 10.53
N ILE A 76 -11.18 -4.43 10.43
CA ILE A 76 -10.37 -4.23 9.22
C ILE A 76 -8.89 -4.10 9.59
N VAL A 77 -8.03 -4.77 8.83
CA VAL A 77 -6.58 -4.55 8.82
C VAL A 77 -6.18 -3.97 7.48
N MET A 78 -5.65 -2.74 7.50
CA MET A 78 -5.11 -2.08 6.32
C MET A 78 -3.57 -2.17 6.34
N ASN A 79 -3.02 -2.97 5.46
CA ASN A 79 -1.58 -3.05 5.21
C ASN A 79 -1.17 -1.94 4.23
N ASN A 80 -0.72 -0.81 4.78
CA ASN A 80 -0.34 0.36 3.99
C ASN A 80 1.15 0.72 4.13
N ALA A 81 1.81 0.31 5.19
CA ALA A 81 3.23 0.60 5.38
C ALA A 81 4.07 0.12 4.18
N GLY A 82 4.88 1.01 3.64
CA GLY A 82 5.73 0.73 2.49
C GLY A 82 6.41 1.99 1.95
N TYR A 83 7.38 1.78 1.08
CA TYR A 83 8.12 2.85 0.40
C TYR A 83 8.49 2.44 -1.02
N GLY A 84 8.95 3.38 -1.86
CA GLY A 84 9.40 3.15 -3.21
C GLY A 84 10.92 3.03 -3.28
N LEU A 85 11.44 2.05 -4.02
CA LEU A 85 12.84 1.96 -4.41
C LEU A 85 12.89 2.12 -5.93
N ILE A 86 13.43 3.25 -6.38
CA ILE A 86 13.47 3.66 -7.77
C ILE A 86 14.93 3.71 -8.23
N GLY A 87 15.26 2.89 -9.20
CA GLY A 87 16.61 2.80 -9.77
C GLY A 87 16.70 1.64 -10.75
N VAL A 88 17.70 1.70 -11.62
CA VAL A 88 18.03 0.54 -12.47
C VAL A 88 18.60 -0.57 -11.59
N LEU A 89 18.30 -1.82 -11.91
CA LEU A 89 18.60 -2.95 -11.02
C LEU A 89 20.06 -2.99 -10.55
N GLU A 90 21.00 -2.74 -11.45
CA GLU A 90 22.44 -2.80 -11.13
C GLU A 90 22.94 -1.64 -10.27
N SER A 91 22.14 -0.57 -10.10
CA SER A 91 22.46 0.55 -9.20
C SER A 91 21.99 0.35 -7.76
N LEU A 92 21.24 -0.72 -7.50
CA LEU A 92 20.66 -1.00 -6.20
C LEU A 92 21.56 -1.93 -5.39
N SER A 93 21.83 -1.57 -4.13
CA SER A 93 22.55 -2.47 -3.23
C SER A 93 21.65 -3.61 -2.73
N ASP A 94 22.27 -4.73 -2.34
CA ASP A 94 21.53 -5.86 -1.75
C ASP A 94 20.76 -5.45 -0.48
N GLU A 95 21.31 -4.53 0.32
CA GLU A 95 20.64 -4.01 1.52
C GLU A 95 19.38 -3.21 1.16
N GLN A 96 19.42 -2.42 0.07
CA GLN A 96 18.24 -1.71 -0.41
C GLN A 96 17.17 -2.69 -0.90
N ILE A 97 17.57 -3.69 -1.66
CA ILE A 97 16.67 -4.76 -2.15
C ILE A 97 16.03 -5.51 -0.98
N GLN A 98 16.81 -5.96 -0.02
CA GLN A 98 16.33 -6.68 1.16
C GLN A 98 15.37 -5.82 2.00
N ARG A 99 15.70 -4.54 2.24
CA ARG A 99 14.81 -3.62 2.96
C ARG A 99 13.48 -3.43 2.25
N GLN A 100 13.50 -3.26 0.92
CA GLN A 100 12.29 -3.12 0.11
C GLN A 100 11.39 -4.36 0.26
N ILE A 101 11.96 -5.56 0.11
CA ILE A 101 11.24 -6.83 0.24
C ILE A 101 10.72 -7.01 1.67
N THR A 102 11.56 -6.76 2.66
CA THR A 102 11.18 -6.95 4.07
C THR A 102 10.06 -6.01 4.49
N THR A 103 10.11 -4.75 4.09
CA THR A 103 9.09 -3.77 4.46
C THR A 103 7.81 -3.99 3.64
N ASN A 104 7.92 -3.96 2.30
CA ASN A 104 6.75 -3.91 1.44
C ASN A 104 6.03 -5.26 1.31
N LEU A 105 6.75 -6.38 1.35
CA LEU A 105 6.16 -7.69 1.14
C LEU A 105 6.07 -8.51 2.43
N LEU A 106 7.20 -8.77 3.10
CA LEU A 106 7.19 -9.60 4.31
C LEU A 106 6.39 -8.93 5.44
N GLY A 107 6.43 -7.59 5.55
CA GLY A 107 5.61 -6.84 6.49
C GLY A 107 4.12 -7.11 6.30
N VAL A 108 3.61 -7.03 5.06
CA VAL A 108 2.22 -7.33 4.73
C VAL A 108 1.85 -8.78 5.08
N ILE A 109 2.69 -9.74 4.68
CA ILE A 109 2.47 -11.17 4.95
C ILE A 109 2.41 -11.44 6.46
N ARG A 110 3.37 -10.91 7.22
CA ARG A 110 3.49 -11.13 8.66
C ARG A 110 2.34 -10.51 9.44
N VAL A 111 1.95 -9.27 9.13
CA VAL A 111 0.80 -8.60 9.76
C VAL A 111 -0.49 -9.35 9.43
N SER A 112 -0.71 -9.73 8.17
CA SER A 112 -1.88 -10.51 7.78
C SER A 112 -1.94 -11.85 8.51
N LYS A 113 -0.82 -12.59 8.56
CA LYS A 113 -0.72 -13.86 9.28
C LYS A 113 -1.08 -13.70 10.78
N ALA A 114 -0.58 -12.64 11.43
CA ALA A 114 -0.81 -12.42 12.85
C ALA A 114 -2.29 -12.13 13.16
N PHE A 115 -3.04 -11.46 12.27
CA PHE A 115 -4.48 -11.21 12.46
C PHE A 115 -5.40 -12.34 12.00
N THR A 116 -4.89 -13.32 11.25
CA THR A 116 -5.74 -14.36 10.63
C THR A 116 -6.55 -15.16 11.66
N SER A 117 -5.94 -15.57 12.78
CA SER A 117 -6.66 -16.31 13.84
C SER A 117 -7.79 -15.49 14.43
N HIS A 118 -7.55 -14.21 14.74
CA HIS A 118 -8.55 -13.29 15.28
C HIS A 118 -9.79 -13.18 14.36
N PHE A 119 -9.60 -13.05 13.05
CA PHE A 119 -10.70 -12.99 12.09
C PHE A 119 -11.38 -14.35 11.88
N ARG A 120 -10.58 -15.44 11.81
CA ARG A 120 -11.11 -16.81 11.64
C ARG A 120 -12.02 -17.21 12.80
N GLU A 121 -11.62 -16.97 14.05
CA GLU A 121 -12.41 -17.29 15.23
C GLU A 121 -13.72 -16.50 15.30
N ARG A 122 -13.68 -15.25 14.88
CA ARG A 122 -14.87 -14.38 14.76
C ARG A 122 -15.74 -14.68 13.52
N ARG A 123 -15.23 -15.44 12.57
CA ARG A 123 -15.83 -15.66 11.24
C ARG A 123 -16.22 -14.35 10.55
N SER A 124 -15.43 -13.30 10.75
CA SER A 124 -15.67 -11.96 10.22
C SER A 124 -14.39 -11.15 10.27
N GLY A 125 -14.11 -10.41 9.22
CA GLY A 125 -12.98 -9.50 9.12
C GLY A 125 -12.66 -9.14 7.68
N MET A 126 -11.78 -8.15 7.52
CA MET A 126 -11.33 -7.73 6.19
C MET A 126 -9.87 -7.33 6.21
N PHE A 127 -9.12 -7.79 5.23
CA PHE A 127 -7.80 -7.27 4.90
C PHE A 127 -7.89 -6.31 3.71
N ILE A 128 -7.26 -5.14 3.83
CA ILE A 128 -7.07 -4.19 2.74
C ILE A 128 -5.57 -4.03 2.51
N ASN A 129 -5.06 -4.51 1.39
CA ASN A 129 -3.66 -4.48 1.05
C ASN A 129 -3.39 -3.39 0.00
N ILE A 130 -2.49 -2.46 0.32
CA ILE A 130 -2.13 -1.37 -0.59
C ILE A 130 -1.00 -1.85 -1.51
N THR A 131 -1.36 -2.02 -2.78
CA THR A 131 -0.39 -2.30 -3.85
C THR A 131 0.01 -1.01 -4.56
N SER A 132 0.02 -0.98 -5.86
CA SER A 132 0.28 0.15 -6.74
C SER A 132 -0.17 -0.21 -8.14
N THR A 133 -0.33 0.77 -9.02
CA THR A 133 -0.36 0.55 -10.48
C THR A 133 0.84 -0.29 -10.93
N PHE A 134 2.01 -0.08 -10.31
CA PHE A 134 3.22 -0.88 -10.56
C PHE A 134 3.20 -2.29 -9.91
N GLY A 135 2.11 -2.70 -9.32
CA GLY A 135 1.78 -4.08 -8.97
C GLY A 135 0.86 -4.75 -9.99
N LEU A 136 0.38 -4.01 -10.99
CA LEU A 136 -0.42 -4.49 -12.11
C LEU A 136 0.34 -4.41 -13.44
N ILE A 137 1.31 -3.49 -13.52
CA ILE A 137 2.10 -3.18 -14.72
C ILE A 137 3.55 -2.93 -14.30
N GLY A 138 4.52 -3.59 -14.98
CA GLY A 138 5.93 -3.26 -14.81
C GLY A 138 6.27 -1.90 -15.41
N PHE A 139 7.19 -1.17 -14.77
CA PHE A 139 7.63 0.15 -15.24
C PHE A 139 9.14 0.30 -15.11
N PRO A 140 9.82 1.04 -16.02
CA PRO A 140 11.26 1.24 -15.94
C PRO A 140 11.71 1.79 -14.59
N MET A 141 12.89 1.39 -14.14
CA MET A 141 13.52 1.76 -12.85
C MET A 141 12.73 1.35 -11.59
N CYS A 142 11.66 0.56 -11.74
CA CYS A 142 10.81 0.10 -10.64
C CYS A 142 10.87 -1.42 -10.43
N SER A 143 11.89 -2.11 -10.94
CA SER A 143 11.91 -3.58 -10.98
C SER A 143 11.67 -4.24 -9.62
N VAL A 144 12.42 -3.87 -8.57
CA VAL A 144 12.27 -4.44 -7.22
C VAL A 144 10.97 -3.96 -6.55
N TYR A 145 10.62 -2.68 -6.72
CA TYR A 145 9.37 -2.14 -6.19
C TYR A 145 8.16 -2.85 -6.83
N SER A 146 8.13 -2.96 -8.17
CA SER A 146 7.09 -3.68 -8.90
C SER A 146 7.00 -5.13 -8.44
N ALA A 147 8.14 -5.83 -8.30
CA ALA A 147 8.17 -7.20 -7.81
C ALA A 147 7.44 -7.34 -6.47
N THR A 148 7.69 -6.44 -5.50
CA THR A 148 6.98 -6.47 -4.22
C THR A 148 5.48 -6.21 -4.36
N LYS A 149 5.08 -5.29 -5.25
CA LYS A 149 3.67 -4.92 -5.43
C LYS A 149 2.88 -5.98 -6.21
N PHE A 150 3.47 -6.61 -7.21
CA PHE A 150 2.90 -7.80 -7.87
C PHE A 150 2.78 -8.98 -6.90
N ALA A 151 3.80 -9.20 -6.07
CA ALA A 151 3.75 -10.26 -5.06
C ALA A 151 2.62 -10.05 -4.05
N ILE A 152 2.35 -8.79 -3.60
CA ILE A 152 1.22 -8.49 -2.73
C ILE A 152 -0.11 -8.75 -3.44
N ASP A 153 -0.23 -8.45 -4.73
CA ASP A 153 -1.46 -8.69 -5.49
C ASP A 153 -1.76 -10.20 -5.55
N GLY A 154 -0.79 -11.02 -5.96
CA GLY A 154 -0.93 -12.47 -6.00
C GLY A 154 -1.15 -13.11 -4.63
N PHE A 155 -0.42 -12.64 -3.60
CA PHE A 155 -0.64 -13.06 -2.21
C PHE A 155 -2.07 -12.77 -1.75
N SER A 156 -2.57 -11.56 -2.06
CA SER A 156 -3.92 -11.14 -1.65
C SER A 156 -5.00 -11.99 -2.33
N GLU A 157 -4.83 -12.31 -3.61
CA GLU A 157 -5.76 -13.15 -4.35
C GLU A 157 -5.80 -14.57 -3.78
N SER A 158 -4.65 -15.19 -3.54
CA SER A 158 -4.58 -16.52 -2.92
C SER A 158 -5.20 -16.54 -1.52
N MET A 159 -4.86 -15.54 -0.69
CA MET A 159 -5.41 -15.39 0.65
C MET A 159 -6.95 -15.19 0.65
N ALA A 160 -7.49 -14.52 -0.38
CA ALA A 160 -8.94 -14.34 -0.52
C ALA A 160 -9.66 -15.69 -0.70
N TYR A 161 -9.11 -16.60 -1.50
CA TYR A 161 -9.67 -17.95 -1.65
C TYR A 161 -9.61 -18.75 -0.35
N GLU A 162 -8.47 -18.70 0.35
CA GLU A 162 -8.27 -19.43 1.62
C GLU A 162 -9.24 -18.96 2.72
N LEU A 163 -9.48 -17.65 2.83
CA LEU A 163 -10.21 -17.04 3.93
C LEU A 163 -11.73 -16.93 3.68
N ALA A 164 -12.19 -17.10 2.44
CA ALA A 164 -13.61 -17.01 2.07
C ALA A 164 -14.49 -17.97 2.89
N GLN A 165 -14.01 -19.19 3.19
CA GLN A 165 -14.73 -20.18 4.00
C GLN A 165 -15.04 -19.71 5.44
N PHE A 166 -14.33 -18.68 5.92
CA PHE A 166 -14.52 -18.08 7.24
C PHE A 166 -15.28 -16.74 7.18
N GLY A 167 -15.78 -16.33 6.01
CA GLY A 167 -16.45 -15.05 5.82
C GLY A 167 -15.51 -13.83 5.91
N ILE A 168 -14.21 -14.04 5.73
CA ILE A 168 -13.18 -13.00 5.77
C ILE A 168 -12.94 -12.50 4.34
N GLN A 169 -12.97 -11.19 4.16
CA GLN A 169 -12.74 -10.56 2.86
C GLN A 169 -11.28 -10.09 2.72
N VAL A 170 -10.82 -10.08 1.49
CA VAL A 170 -9.53 -9.46 1.13
C VAL A 170 -9.79 -8.48 -0.01
N LYS A 171 -9.25 -7.27 0.14
CA LYS A 171 -9.32 -6.19 -0.84
C LYS A 171 -7.91 -5.72 -1.19
N VAL A 172 -7.73 -5.34 -2.43
CA VAL A 172 -6.50 -4.77 -2.95
C VAL A 172 -6.79 -3.39 -3.48
N ILE A 173 -6.07 -2.39 -3.00
CA ILE A 173 -6.12 -1.04 -3.55
C ILE A 173 -4.83 -0.83 -4.34
N ALA A 174 -4.97 -0.48 -5.62
CA ALA A 174 -3.86 -0.20 -6.53
C ALA A 174 -3.82 1.29 -6.91
N PRO A 175 -3.19 2.15 -6.11
CA PRO A 175 -3.09 3.57 -6.42
C PRO A 175 -2.12 3.84 -7.58
N GLY A 176 -2.42 4.88 -8.36
CA GLY A 176 -1.48 5.57 -9.22
C GLY A 176 -0.65 6.62 -8.47
N GLY A 177 -0.23 7.65 -9.17
CA GLY A 177 0.42 8.81 -8.57
C GLY A 177 -0.51 9.53 -7.60
N MET A 178 -0.03 9.75 -6.39
CA MET A 178 -0.75 10.49 -5.35
C MET A 178 -0.03 11.79 -5.01
N LYS A 179 -0.81 12.85 -4.80
CA LYS A 179 -0.33 14.15 -4.34
C LYS A 179 0.06 14.09 -2.85
N THR A 180 1.24 13.57 -2.60
CA THR A 180 1.77 13.37 -1.25
C THR A 180 3.28 13.64 -1.23
N ASP A 181 3.85 13.76 -0.03
CA ASP A 181 5.32 13.81 0.16
C ASP A 181 5.99 12.45 -0.07
N PHE A 182 5.32 11.47 -0.68
CA PHE A 182 5.86 10.12 -0.89
C PHE A 182 7.19 10.16 -1.65
N ALA A 183 7.25 10.95 -2.73
CA ALA A 183 8.46 11.11 -3.52
C ALA A 183 9.65 11.72 -2.75
N VAL A 184 9.37 12.48 -1.68
CA VAL A 184 10.40 13.14 -0.87
C VAL A 184 10.74 12.33 0.38
N ARG A 185 9.74 11.72 1.02
CA ARG A 185 9.91 11.06 2.33
C ARG A 185 10.00 9.54 2.27
N SER A 186 9.48 8.94 1.21
CA SER A 186 9.29 7.49 1.12
C SER A 186 9.80 6.92 -0.20
N MET A 187 10.80 7.56 -0.82
CA MET A 187 11.52 7.02 -1.97
C MET A 187 13.00 6.93 -1.67
N GLU A 188 13.58 5.77 -1.96
CA GLU A 188 15.02 5.57 -2.09
C GLU A 188 15.36 5.48 -3.58
N THR A 189 16.51 5.99 -3.98
CA THR A 189 16.93 5.99 -5.39
C THR A 189 18.31 5.36 -5.57
N GLY A 190 18.49 4.65 -6.68
CA GLY A 190 19.79 4.25 -7.21
C GLY A 190 20.07 4.98 -8.52
N GLN A 191 21.32 5.33 -8.76
CA GLN A 191 21.78 6.02 -9.98
C GLN A 191 22.96 5.28 -10.60
N HIS A 192 23.01 5.31 -11.94
CA HIS A 192 24.12 4.74 -12.70
C HIS A 192 24.27 5.50 -14.02
N ASP A 193 25.49 5.94 -14.32
CA ASP A 193 25.78 6.85 -15.45
C ASP A 193 25.36 6.28 -16.82
N ALA A 194 25.50 4.96 -17.02
CA ALA A 194 25.07 4.31 -18.26
C ALA A 194 23.57 4.44 -18.56
N TYR A 195 22.74 4.82 -17.56
CA TYR A 195 21.29 4.96 -17.69
C TYR A 195 20.81 6.42 -17.50
N GLU A 196 21.68 7.40 -17.68
CA GLU A 196 21.36 8.81 -17.48
C GLU A 196 20.11 9.23 -18.27
N LYS A 197 20.04 8.89 -19.55
CA LYS A 197 18.88 9.23 -20.40
C LYS A 197 17.58 8.64 -19.87
N LEU A 198 17.60 7.37 -19.45
CA LEU A 198 16.44 6.70 -18.87
C LEU A 198 16.03 7.36 -17.54
N SER A 199 17.00 7.67 -16.71
CA SER A 199 16.78 8.33 -15.42
C SER A 199 16.15 9.71 -15.58
N VAL A 200 16.62 10.50 -16.53
CA VAL A 200 16.05 11.81 -16.86
C VAL A 200 14.59 11.66 -17.33
N GLU A 201 14.31 10.71 -18.22
CA GLU A 201 12.96 10.52 -18.75
C GLU A 201 11.97 10.05 -17.68
N VAL A 202 12.36 9.07 -16.86
CA VAL A 202 11.54 8.58 -15.74
C VAL A 202 11.31 9.69 -14.70
N SER A 203 12.33 10.52 -14.42
CA SER A 203 12.22 11.61 -13.45
C SER A 203 11.18 12.67 -13.81
N LYS A 204 10.86 12.84 -15.11
CA LYS A 204 9.79 13.75 -15.55
C LYS A 204 8.42 13.37 -14.93
N GLY A 205 8.19 12.09 -14.67
CA GLY A 205 6.98 11.62 -13.96
C GLY A 205 6.89 12.12 -12.52
N TYR A 206 8.01 12.47 -11.91
CA TYR A 206 8.08 12.96 -10.53
C TYR A 206 8.33 14.48 -10.45
N SER A 207 8.21 15.20 -11.54
CA SER A 207 8.34 16.67 -11.53
C SER A 207 7.22 17.31 -10.69
N PRO A 208 7.48 18.49 -10.06
CA PRO A 208 6.46 19.19 -9.27
C PRO A 208 5.15 19.43 -10.04
N GLU A 209 5.25 19.73 -11.34
CA GLU A 209 4.10 19.92 -12.23
C GLU A 209 3.28 18.62 -12.36
N LYS A 210 3.93 17.48 -12.61
CA LYS A 210 3.26 16.17 -12.71
C LYS A 210 2.62 15.79 -11.37
N ILE A 211 3.36 15.92 -10.26
CA ILE A 211 2.84 15.63 -8.92
C ILE A 211 1.63 16.52 -8.60
N SER A 212 1.61 17.77 -9.05
CA SER A 212 0.46 18.66 -8.85
C SER A 212 -0.82 18.17 -9.53
N ASN A 213 -0.70 17.36 -10.57
CA ASN A 213 -1.80 16.77 -11.34
C ASN A 213 -2.18 15.35 -10.89
N TYR A 214 -1.45 14.77 -9.97
CA TYR A 214 -1.77 13.46 -9.41
C TYR A 214 -3.05 13.49 -8.56
N THR A 215 -3.61 12.33 -8.32
CA THR A 215 -4.83 12.17 -7.52
C THR A 215 -4.60 12.66 -6.08
N LYS A 216 -5.55 13.39 -5.53
CA LYS A 216 -5.49 13.79 -4.12
C LYS A 216 -5.51 12.54 -3.23
N VAL A 217 -4.73 12.56 -2.18
CA VAL A 217 -4.67 11.42 -1.25
C VAL A 217 -6.00 11.15 -0.56
N GLU A 218 -6.80 12.20 -0.36
CA GLU A 218 -8.14 12.11 0.20
C GLU A 218 -9.09 11.33 -0.72
N ASP A 219 -8.99 11.53 -2.04
CA ASP A 219 -9.82 10.81 -3.01
C ASP A 219 -9.47 9.30 -3.02
N VAL A 220 -8.18 8.96 -2.86
CA VAL A 220 -7.75 7.57 -2.71
C VAL A 220 -8.22 6.98 -1.38
N ALA A 221 -8.20 7.76 -0.29
CA ALA A 221 -8.73 7.33 1.00
C ALA A 221 -10.25 7.05 0.94
N GLU A 222 -11.01 7.82 0.16
CA GLU A 222 -12.44 7.55 -0.08
C GLU A 222 -12.63 6.21 -0.84
N ILE A 223 -11.76 5.87 -1.79
CA ILE A 223 -11.81 4.55 -2.46
C ILE A 223 -11.51 3.43 -1.46
N VAL A 224 -10.55 3.63 -0.53
CA VAL A 224 -10.30 2.68 0.56
C VAL A 224 -11.55 2.52 1.42
N TYR A 225 -12.19 3.62 1.82
CA TYR A 225 -13.42 3.58 2.63
C TYR A 225 -14.58 2.91 1.88
N GLN A 226 -14.75 3.23 0.60
CA GLN A 226 -15.74 2.60 -0.26
C GLN A 226 -15.51 1.08 -0.32
N SER A 227 -14.28 0.63 -0.59
CA SER A 227 -13.94 -0.79 -0.65
C SER A 227 -14.26 -1.54 0.65
N ALA A 228 -14.16 -0.84 1.78
CA ALA A 228 -14.46 -1.37 3.11
C ALA A 228 -15.97 -1.44 3.43
N THR A 229 -16.82 -0.72 2.68
CA THR A 229 -18.23 -0.51 3.06
C THR A 229 -19.24 -0.77 1.96
N ASP A 230 -18.79 -1.06 0.73
CA ASP A 230 -19.67 -1.27 -0.44
C ASP A 230 -20.36 -2.66 -0.46
N ASN A 231 -19.97 -3.55 0.45
CA ASN A 231 -20.44 -4.95 0.53
C ASN A 231 -20.27 -5.76 -0.77
N GLN A 232 -19.35 -5.34 -1.66
CA GLN A 232 -19.12 -6.06 -2.90
C GLN A 232 -18.06 -7.15 -2.71
N ASN A 233 -18.26 -8.28 -3.39
CA ASN A 233 -17.25 -9.32 -3.51
C ASN A 233 -16.29 -9.00 -4.67
N LYS A 234 -15.57 -7.85 -4.53
CA LYS A 234 -14.59 -7.35 -5.51
C LYS A 234 -13.23 -7.31 -4.85
N LEU A 235 -12.24 -7.94 -5.47
CA LEU A 235 -10.88 -8.01 -4.93
C LEU A 235 -10.10 -6.71 -5.16
N ARG A 236 -10.06 -6.18 -6.39
CA ARG A 236 -9.17 -5.08 -6.80
C ARG A 236 -9.92 -3.77 -7.04
N TYR A 237 -9.38 -2.69 -6.49
CA TYR A 237 -9.82 -1.31 -6.68
C TYR A 237 -8.64 -0.49 -7.18
N VAL A 238 -8.70 -0.07 -8.43
CA VAL A 238 -7.70 0.82 -9.03
C VAL A 238 -8.04 2.26 -8.67
N ALA A 239 -7.10 3.02 -8.17
CA ALA A 239 -7.34 4.35 -7.62
C ALA A 239 -6.46 5.42 -8.29
N GLY A 240 -7.09 6.36 -8.94
CA GLY A 240 -6.47 7.46 -9.68
C GLY A 240 -6.67 7.35 -11.19
N ASN A 241 -6.72 8.50 -11.86
CA ASN A 241 -7.00 8.56 -13.30
C ASN A 241 -5.89 7.90 -14.12
N ASP A 242 -4.64 8.15 -13.77
CA ASP A 242 -3.45 7.56 -14.38
C ASP A 242 -3.42 6.04 -14.21
N ALA A 243 -3.74 5.56 -13.02
CA ALA A 243 -3.83 4.13 -12.73
C ALA A 243 -4.93 3.45 -13.54
N ASN A 244 -6.14 4.04 -13.57
CA ASN A 244 -7.24 3.51 -14.34
C ASN A 244 -6.93 3.48 -15.84
N GLN A 245 -6.34 4.56 -16.38
CA GLN A 245 -5.96 4.61 -17.79
C GLN A 245 -4.97 3.50 -18.16
N LEU A 246 -3.92 3.31 -17.37
CA LEU A 246 -2.91 2.27 -17.62
C LEU A 246 -3.49 0.85 -17.45
N TYR A 247 -4.35 0.66 -16.48
CA TYR A 247 -4.96 -0.65 -16.25
C TYR A 247 -6.01 -0.99 -17.30
N ASP A 248 -6.83 -0.03 -17.71
CA ASP A 248 -7.78 -0.20 -18.83
C ASP A 248 -7.07 -0.49 -20.14
N GLU A 249 -5.92 0.16 -20.40
CA GLU A 249 -5.08 -0.15 -21.55
C GLU A 249 -4.58 -1.60 -21.48
N ARG A 250 -4.10 -2.05 -20.31
CA ARG A 250 -3.68 -3.44 -20.07
C ARG A 250 -4.79 -4.43 -20.41
N LEU A 251 -6.01 -4.16 -19.95
CA LEU A 251 -7.16 -5.04 -20.17
C LEU A 251 -7.62 -5.05 -21.66
N LYS A 252 -7.53 -3.90 -22.33
CA LYS A 252 -7.97 -3.76 -23.74
C LYS A 252 -6.96 -4.30 -24.74
N LEU A 253 -5.68 -4.02 -24.53
CA LEU A 253 -4.62 -4.34 -25.50
C LEU A 253 -3.90 -5.64 -25.18
N GLY A 254 -4.02 -6.14 -23.97
CA GLY A 254 -3.24 -7.26 -23.46
C GLY A 254 -1.82 -6.87 -23.00
N SER A 255 -1.17 -7.79 -22.31
CA SER A 255 0.13 -7.56 -21.66
C SER A 255 1.25 -7.25 -22.66
N GLU A 256 1.31 -7.99 -23.76
CA GLU A 256 2.38 -7.87 -24.73
C GLU A 256 2.34 -6.55 -25.48
N THR A 257 1.15 -6.12 -25.93
CA THR A 257 1.00 -4.84 -26.65
C THR A 257 1.36 -3.66 -25.74
N GLN A 258 0.86 -3.66 -24.49
CA GLN A 258 1.20 -2.60 -23.56
C GLN A 258 2.68 -2.60 -23.19
N PHE A 259 3.32 -3.78 -23.04
CA PHE A 259 4.77 -3.87 -22.85
C PHE A 259 5.52 -3.19 -23.99
N GLN A 260 5.15 -3.44 -25.25
CA GLN A 260 5.79 -2.80 -26.40
C GLN A 260 5.57 -1.29 -26.43
N ASN A 261 4.36 -0.82 -26.07
CA ASN A 261 4.07 0.60 -25.98
C ASN A 261 4.97 1.29 -24.94
N ILE A 262 5.05 0.74 -23.73
CA ILE A 262 5.92 1.28 -22.67
C ILE A 262 7.39 1.21 -23.10
N LYS A 263 7.84 0.09 -23.65
CA LYS A 263 9.22 -0.06 -24.15
C LYS A 263 9.58 1.05 -25.17
N THR A 264 8.67 1.35 -26.10
CA THR A 264 8.91 2.38 -27.12
C THR A 264 9.07 3.77 -26.51
N MET A 265 8.35 4.09 -25.42
CA MET A 265 8.49 5.38 -24.73
C MET A 265 9.90 5.60 -24.13
N PHE A 266 10.62 4.52 -23.84
CA PHE A 266 11.92 4.54 -23.15
C PHE A 266 13.06 3.93 -23.99
N THR A 267 12.90 3.84 -25.29
CA THR A 267 13.95 3.42 -26.22
C THR A 267 14.57 4.67 -26.88
N PHE A 268 15.88 4.86 -26.70
CA PHE A 268 16.64 6.05 -27.16
C PHE A 268 17.64 5.68 -28.25
#